data_182e23a24ee201cb218873889a08467e
#
_entry.id   182e23a24ee201cb218873889a08467e
#
_cell.length_a   1.000
_cell.length_b   1.000
_cell.length_c   1.000
_cell.angle_alpha   90.00
_cell.angle_beta   90.00
_cell.angle_gamma   90.00
#
_symmetry.space_group_name_H-M   'P 1'
#
loop_
_entity.id
_entity.type
_entity.pdbx_description
1 polymer ?
#
loop_
_entity_poly.entity_id
_entity_poly.type
_entity_poly.pdbx_seq_one_letter_code
_entity_poly.pdbx_strand_id
1 'polypeptide(L)'
;MVRQFHRPTGAGGHLAGWVMGRRSSNVARNRWAVELLDVQPTDRIIELGCGPGVAIAALAARASHGLVVGVDHSQVMITQAGRRNRAAVALGRVRLIHAPVERLTVPDGPFDAALAVNTVGIWPDPAARLSELGQLLRPGGRIALVSQPRCPGATAATTTAAADELAALLTEAGFERLRVETLGLDPPVACVLGARRTDRG
;
A
#
# COMPACT_ATOMS: atom_id res chain seq x y z
N MET A 1 -14.14 -13.70 13.47
CA MET A 1 -13.97 -13.30 12.04
C MET A 1 -13.06 -12.09 11.86
N VAL A 2 -13.21 -11.02 12.67
CA VAL A 2 -12.38 -9.78 12.56
C VAL A 2 -10.88 -10.07 12.65
N ARG A 3 -10.44 -10.96 13.53
CA ARG A 3 -9.02 -11.31 13.73
C ARG A 3 -8.32 -11.87 12.48
N GLN A 4 -9.06 -12.53 11.58
CA GLN A 4 -8.51 -13.09 10.33
C GLN A 4 -8.26 -12.02 9.24
N PHE A 5 -8.83 -10.82 9.38
CA PHE A 5 -8.54 -9.72 8.48
C PHE A 5 -7.30 -8.92 8.91
N HIS A 6 -6.94 -8.95 10.20
CA HIS A 6 -5.73 -8.29 10.72
C HIS A 6 -4.49 -9.20 10.70
N ARG A 7 -4.66 -10.49 11.03
CA ARG A 7 -3.58 -11.49 10.98
C ARG A 7 -4.12 -12.79 10.37
N PRO A 8 -4.21 -12.89 9.04
CA PRO A 8 -4.69 -14.09 8.38
C PRO A 8 -3.74 -15.28 8.61
N THR A 9 -4.25 -16.38 9.18
CA THR A 9 -3.48 -17.60 9.44
C THR A 9 -4.30 -18.84 9.07
N GLY A 10 -3.62 -19.90 8.64
CA GLY A 10 -4.25 -21.19 8.32
C GLY A 10 -5.35 -21.09 7.25
N ALA A 11 -6.28 -22.07 7.24
CA ALA A 11 -7.37 -22.16 6.26
C ALA A 11 -8.30 -20.94 6.28
N GLY A 12 -8.60 -20.37 7.46
CA GLY A 12 -9.40 -19.14 7.60
C GLY A 12 -8.69 -17.92 6.99
N GLY A 13 -7.36 -17.84 7.11
CA GLY A 13 -6.57 -16.80 6.48
C GLY A 13 -6.55 -16.90 4.95
N HIS A 14 -6.50 -18.12 4.41
CA HIS A 14 -6.59 -18.34 2.95
C HIS A 14 -7.95 -17.90 2.39
N LEU A 15 -9.05 -18.24 3.06
CA LEU A 15 -10.39 -17.83 2.66
C LEU A 15 -10.56 -16.30 2.73
N ALA A 16 -10.12 -15.69 3.83
CA ALA A 16 -10.19 -14.24 4.00
C ALA A 16 -9.41 -13.50 2.91
N GLY A 17 -8.20 -13.94 2.60
CA GLY A 17 -7.39 -13.36 1.52
C GLY A 17 -8.00 -13.55 0.13
N TRP A 18 -8.60 -14.71 -0.14
CA TRP A 18 -9.29 -14.98 -1.40
C TRP A 18 -10.51 -14.07 -1.58
N VAL A 19 -11.33 -13.93 -0.53
CA VAL A 19 -12.50 -13.02 -0.54
C VAL A 19 -12.05 -11.57 -0.72
N MET A 20 -11.04 -11.11 0.02
CA MET A 20 -10.50 -9.75 -0.14
C MET A 20 -9.99 -9.50 -1.56
N GLY A 21 -9.27 -10.46 -2.14
CA GLY A 21 -8.70 -10.33 -3.47
C GLY A 21 -9.72 -10.30 -4.62
N ARG A 22 -10.99 -10.66 -4.37
CA ARG A 22 -12.06 -10.76 -5.39
C ARG A 22 -13.20 -9.76 -5.23
N ARG A 23 -13.33 -9.09 -4.08
CA ARG A 23 -14.35 -8.07 -3.91
C ARG A 23 -14.13 -6.94 -4.92
N SER A 24 -15.19 -6.62 -5.69
CA SER A 24 -15.15 -5.57 -6.71
C SER A 24 -14.66 -4.22 -6.15
N SER A 25 -15.12 -3.85 -4.94
CA SER A 25 -14.68 -2.64 -4.23
C SER A 25 -13.17 -2.67 -3.89
N ASN A 26 -12.62 -3.85 -3.54
CA ASN A 26 -11.19 -3.97 -3.28
C ASN A 26 -10.35 -3.78 -4.54
N VAL A 27 -10.80 -4.36 -5.66
CA VAL A 27 -10.11 -4.20 -6.96
C VAL A 27 -10.20 -2.75 -7.43
N ALA A 28 -11.40 -2.14 -7.37
CA ALA A 28 -11.61 -0.75 -7.77
C ALA A 28 -10.71 0.22 -6.97
N ARG A 29 -10.72 0.11 -5.65
CA ARG A 29 -9.88 0.92 -4.76
C ARG A 29 -8.39 0.80 -5.07
N ASN A 30 -7.89 -0.43 -5.25
CA ASN A 30 -6.46 -0.64 -5.51
C ASN A 30 -6.04 -0.10 -6.88
N ARG A 31 -6.87 -0.28 -7.92
CA ARG A 31 -6.61 0.29 -9.25
C ARG A 31 -6.59 1.81 -9.22
N TRP A 32 -7.59 2.41 -8.58
CA TRP A 32 -7.69 3.85 -8.43
C TRP A 32 -6.47 4.44 -7.68
N ALA A 33 -6.01 3.78 -6.61
CA ALA A 33 -4.81 4.20 -5.89
C ALA A 33 -3.56 4.18 -6.78
N VAL A 34 -3.42 3.14 -7.60
CA VAL A 34 -2.30 3.02 -8.56
C VAL A 34 -2.39 4.08 -9.67
N GLU A 35 -3.60 4.44 -10.12
CA GLU A 35 -3.81 5.53 -11.07
C GLU A 35 -3.37 6.88 -10.49
N LEU A 36 -3.79 7.17 -9.25
CA LEU A 36 -3.40 8.41 -8.55
C LEU A 36 -1.89 8.51 -8.27
N LEU A 37 -1.21 7.39 -8.07
CA LEU A 37 0.22 7.34 -7.82
C LEU A 37 1.04 7.69 -9.07
N ASP A 38 0.42 7.75 -10.25
CA ASP A 38 1.03 8.12 -11.53
C ASP A 38 2.31 7.30 -11.84
N VAL A 39 2.16 5.99 -11.79
CA VAL A 39 3.26 5.03 -11.97
C VAL A 39 3.80 5.08 -13.39
N GLN A 40 5.12 5.28 -13.52
CA GLN A 40 5.85 5.29 -14.78
C GLN A 40 6.38 3.88 -15.15
N PRO A 41 6.60 3.58 -16.43
CA PRO A 41 7.05 2.25 -16.88
C PRO A 41 8.33 1.73 -16.23
N THR A 42 9.24 2.59 -15.83
CA THR A 42 10.55 2.25 -15.25
C THR A 42 10.59 2.38 -13.73
N ASP A 43 9.49 2.76 -13.08
CA ASP A 43 9.45 3.01 -11.65
C ASP A 43 9.80 1.77 -10.83
N ARG A 44 10.53 2.01 -9.76
CA ARG A 44 10.77 1.07 -8.65
C ARG A 44 9.79 1.42 -7.53
N ILE A 45 8.91 0.50 -7.18
CA ILE A 45 7.78 0.79 -6.28
C ILE A 45 7.78 -0.19 -5.13
N ILE A 46 7.49 0.31 -3.92
CA ILE A 46 7.27 -0.53 -2.75
C ILE A 46 5.82 -0.42 -2.26
N GLU A 47 5.18 -1.57 -2.01
CA GLU A 47 3.87 -1.64 -1.34
C GLU A 47 4.00 -2.29 0.03
N LEU A 48 3.62 -1.58 1.09
CA LEU A 48 3.60 -2.08 2.46
C LEU A 48 2.20 -2.56 2.86
N GLY A 49 2.13 -3.82 3.33
CA GLY A 49 0.87 -4.51 3.59
C GLY A 49 0.18 -4.94 2.30
N CYS A 50 0.90 -5.56 1.37
CA CYS A 50 0.44 -5.88 0.03
C CYS A 50 -0.72 -6.90 -0.01
N GLY A 51 -1.01 -7.57 1.11
CA GLY A 51 -2.07 -8.55 1.20
C GLY A 51 -1.98 -9.62 0.10
N PRO A 52 -3.10 -10.00 -0.54
CA PRO A 52 -3.10 -11.01 -1.59
C PRO A 52 -2.60 -10.48 -2.96
N GLY A 53 -1.92 -9.34 -2.99
CA GLY A 53 -1.22 -8.79 -4.16
C GLY A 53 -2.11 -8.18 -5.25
N VAL A 54 -3.24 -7.55 -4.87
CA VAL A 54 -4.16 -6.93 -5.84
C VAL A 54 -3.54 -5.68 -6.44
N ALA A 55 -3.00 -4.77 -5.61
CA ALA A 55 -2.31 -3.58 -6.11
C ALA A 55 -0.98 -3.93 -6.76
N ILE A 56 -0.24 -4.93 -6.26
CA ILE A 56 0.98 -5.45 -6.90
C ILE A 56 0.73 -5.76 -8.39
N ALA A 57 -0.40 -6.42 -8.72
CA ALA A 57 -0.73 -6.73 -10.11
C ALA A 57 -0.95 -5.47 -10.96
N ALA A 58 -1.62 -4.46 -10.41
CA ALA A 58 -1.86 -3.20 -11.10
C ALA A 58 -0.57 -2.37 -11.25
N LEU A 59 0.26 -2.33 -10.20
CA LEU A 59 1.58 -1.68 -10.21
C LEU A 59 2.51 -2.32 -11.25
N ALA A 60 2.62 -3.65 -11.26
CA ALA A 60 3.47 -4.38 -12.20
C ALA A 60 3.01 -4.26 -13.67
N ALA A 61 1.71 -4.02 -13.89
CA ALA A 61 1.19 -3.73 -15.23
C ALA A 61 1.61 -2.35 -15.73
N ARG A 62 1.73 -1.36 -14.83
CA ARG A 62 2.18 0.01 -15.16
C ARG A 62 3.71 0.09 -15.24
N ALA A 63 4.41 -0.40 -14.22
CA ALA A 63 5.88 -0.46 -14.17
C ALA A 63 6.40 -1.63 -15.03
N SER A 64 6.16 -1.59 -16.33
CA SER A 64 6.43 -2.70 -17.27
C SER A 64 7.93 -3.01 -17.42
N HIS A 65 8.81 -2.06 -17.14
CA HIS A 65 10.27 -2.17 -17.15
C HIS A 65 10.89 -1.86 -15.79
N GLY A 66 10.06 -1.68 -14.77
CA GLY A 66 10.44 -1.35 -13.40
C GLY A 66 10.45 -2.57 -12.47
N LEU A 67 10.45 -2.28 -11.17
CA LEU A 67 10.40 -3.29 -10.12
C LEU A 67 9.30 -2.94 -9.11
N VAL A 68 8.49 -3.91 -8.73
CA VAL A 68 7.50 -3.79 -7.65
C VAL A 68 7.89 -4.71 -6.50
N VAL A 69 8.12 -4.13 -5.32
CA VAL A 69 8.39 -4.87 -4.09
C VAL A 69 7.15 -4.84 -3.21
N GLY A 70 6.58 -6.00 -2.92
CA GLY A 70 5.45 -6.15 -1.99
C GLY A 70 5.91 -6.73 -0.66
N VAL A 71 5.56 -6.08 0.42
CA VAL A 71 5.88 -6.52 1.79
C VAL A 71 4.59 -6.81 2.54
N ASP A 72 4.55 -7.94 3.26
CA ASP A 72 3.44 -8.27 4.16
C ASP A 72 3.93 -9.13 5.32
N HIS A 73 3.35 -8.92 6.51
CA HIS A 73 3.68 -9.68 7.71
C HIS A 73 3.05 -11.08 7.75
N SER A 74 2.14 -11.38 6.82
CA SER A 74 1.44 -12.67 6.73
C SER A 74 2.01 -13.54 5.62
N GLN A 75 2.62 -14.66 5.97
CA GLN A 75 3.10 -15.65 4.99
C GLN A 75 1.98 -16.14 4.06
N VAL A 76 0.74 -16.23 4.58
CA VAL A 76 -0.44 -16.60 3.77
C VAL A 76 -0.70 -15.56 2.67
N MET A 77 -0.61 -14.29 3.00
CA MET A 77 -0.78 -13.19 2.04
C MET A 77 0.33 -13.19 0.99
N ILE A 78 1.57 -13.34 1.40
CA ILE A 78 2.73 -13.45 0.50
C ILE A 78 2.56 -14.63 -0.48
N THR A 79 2.12 -15.78 0.00
CA THR A 79 1.85 -16.95 -0.85
C THR A 79 0.75 -16.65 -1.89
N GLN A 80 -0.33 -15.98 -1.48
CA GLN A 80 -1.42 -15.61 -2.40
C GLN A 80 -0.99 -14.53 -3.40
N ALA A 81 -0.22 -13.54 -2.95
CA ALA A 81 0.36 -12.51 -3.80
C ALA A 81 1.28 -13.13 -4.87
N GLY A 82 2.12 -14.11 -4.50
CA GLY A 82 2.99 -14.84 -5.41
C GLY A 82 2.20 -15.62 -6.48
N ARG A 83 1.13 -16.31 -6.07
CA ARG A 83 0.25 -17.03 -7.02
C ARG A 83 -0.45 -16.08 -8.00
N ARG A 84 -0.94 -14.94 -7.49
CA ARG A 84 -1.62 -13.92 -8.31
C ARG A 84 -0.67 -13.30 -9.33
N ASN A 85 0.55 -13.02 -8.93
CA ASN A 85 1.55 -12.28 -9.72
C ASN A 85 2.64 -13.19 -10.31
N ARG A 86 2.38 -14.50 -10.43
CA ARG A 86 3.38 -15.52 -10.78
C ARG A 86 4.21 -15.19 -12.03
N ALA A 87 3.59 -14.61 -13.05
CA ALA A 87 4.29 -14.26 -14.29
C ALA A 87 5.29 -13.10 -14.07
N ALA A 88 4.88 -12.06 -13.35
CA ALA A 88 5.74 -10.92 -13.04
C ALA A 88 6.87 -11.30 -12.06
N VAL A 89 6.59 -12.22 -11.11
CA VAL A 89 7.61 -12.79 -10.21
C VAL A 89 8.63 -13.59 -11.00
N ALA A 90 8.20 -14.46 -11.92
CA ALA A 90 9.10 -15.26 -12.75
C ALA A 90 9.99 -14.41 -13.66
N LEU A 91 9.50 -13.25 -14.09
CA LEU A 91 10.27 -12.27 -14.89
C LEU A 91 11.15 -11.33 -14.03
N GLY A 92 11.20 -11.50 -12.70
CA GLY A 92 11.97 -10.66 -11.81
C GLY A 92 11.40 -9.22 -11.61
N ARG A 93 10.20 -8.93 -12.15
CA ARG A 93 9.56 -7.61 -12.03
C ARG A 93 8.75 -7.43 -10.75
N VAL A 94 8.47 -8.49 -10.03
CA VAL A 94 7.83 -8.48 -8.73
C VAL A 94 8.67 -9.26 -7.75
N ARG A 95 8.98 -8.65 -6.60
CA ARG A 95 9.60 -9.30 -5.45
C ARG A 95 8.64 -9.22 -4.26
N LEU A 96 8.49 -10.32 -3.54
CA LEU A 96 7.62 -10.40 -2.36
C LEU A 96 8.46 -10.74 -1.13
N ILE A 97 8.26 -9.99 -0.06
CA ILE A 97 9.02 -10.08 1.19
C ILE A 97 8.05 -10.35 2.33
N HIS A 98 8.28 -11.45 3.05
CA HIS A 98 7.57 -11.75 4.30
C HIS A 98 8.31 -11.08 5.45
N ALA A 99 7.83 -9.92 5.87
CA ALA A 99 8.38 -9.17 6.99
C ALA A 99 7.31 -8.28 7.64
N PRO A 100 7.40 -8.03 8.95
CA PRO A 100 6.64 -6.96 9.58
C PRO A 100 7.24 -5.60 9.20
N VAL A 101 6.40 -4.54 9.21
CA VAL A 101 6.82 -3.20 8.81
C VAL A 101 7.95 -2.63 9.67
N GLU A 102 8.04 -3.06 10.94
CA GLU A 102 9.06 -2.63 11.91
C GLU A 102 10.46 -3.21 11.63
N ARG A 103 10.54 -4.18 10.75
CA ARG A 103 11.81 -4.84 10.38
C ARG A 103 12.04 -4.79 8.88
N LEU A 104 11.71 -3.65 8.31
CA LEU A 104 11.80 -3.45 6.87
C LEU A 104 13.27 -3.29 6.46
N THR A 105 13.86 -4.37 5.96
CA THR A 105 15.17 -4.34 5.31
C THR A 105 14.96 -4.65 3.83
N VAL A 106 15.01 -3.62 2.99
CA VAL A 106 14.78 -3.76 1.55
C VAL A 106 16.00 -3.24 0.80
N PRO A 107 16.79 -4.13 0.21
CA PRO A 107 18.02 -3.74 -0.50
C PRO A 107 17.75 -3.11 -1.87
N ASP A 108 16.50 -3.07 -2.32
CA ASP A 108 16.12 -2.67 -3.67
C ASP A 108 15.92 -1.16 -3.89
N GLY A 109 16.16 -0.34 -2.87
CA GLY A 109 16.02 1.12 -3.00
C GLY A 109 17.15 1.77 -3.82
N PRO A 110 17.07 3.08 -4.06
CA PRO A 110 15.91 3.93 -3.74
C PRO A 110 14.70 3.62 -4.63
N PHE A 111 13.50 3.88 -4.09
CA PHE A 111 12.23 3.71 -4.80
C PHE A 111 11.73 5.05 -5.36
N ASP A 112 10.98 4.98 -6.47
CA ASP A 112 10.31 6.12 -7.10
C ASP A 112 8.95 6.40 -6.45
N ALA A 113 8.30 5.36 -5.92
CA ALA A 113 7.00 5.49 -5.29
C ALA A 113 6.77 4.44 -4.18
N ALA A 114 5.89 4.79 -3.24
CA ALA A 114 5.40 3.89 -2.19
C ALA A 114 3.87 3.89 -2.15
N LEU A 115 3.29 2.74 -1.82
CA LEU A 115 1.86 2.53 -1.66
C LEU A 115 1.58 1.79 -0.35
N ALA A 116 0.52 2.21 0.37
CA ALA A 116 -0.05 1.46 1.48
C ALA A 116 -1.58 1.55 1.44
N VAL A 117 -2.27 0.40 1.40
CA VAL A 117 -3.73 0.34 1.25
C VAL A 117 -4.37 -0.34 2.44
N ASN A 118 -5.10 0.41 3.27
CA ASN A 118 -5.78 -0.05 4.48
C ASN A 118 -4.87 -0.78 5.49
N THR A 119 -3.65 -0.33 5.65
CA THR A 119 -2.66 -1.01 6.50
C THR A 119 -2.01 -0.07 7.53
N VAL A 120 -1.90 1.22 7.26
CA VAL A 120 -1.20 2.19 8.15
C VAL A 120 -1.79 2.21 9.57
N GLY A 121 -3.11 2.15 9.71
CA GLY A 121 -3.79 2.17 11.01
C GLY A 121 -3.52 0.96 11.93
N ILE A 122 -2.80 -0.05 11.46
CA ILE A 122 -2.38 -1.20 12.27
C ILE A 122 -0.87 -1.26 12.49
N TRP A 123 -0.12 -0.27 12.01
CA TRP A 123 1.32 -0.21 12.22
C TRP A 123 1.63 0.29 13.63
N PRO A 124 2.61 -0.29 14.32
CA PRO A 124 3.16 0.32 15.52
C PRO A 124 3.95 1.55 15.13
N ASP A 125 3.72 2.67 15.81
CA ASP A 125 4.38 3.95 15.56
C ASP A 125 4.37 4.33 14.06
N PRO A 126 3.19 4.62 13.48
CA PRO A 126 3.05 4.81 12.04
C PRO A 126 3.87 6.00 11.51
N ALA A 127 4.07 7.06 12.30
CA ALA A 127 4.88 8.21 11.89
C ALA A 127 6.35 7.82 11.70
N ALA A 128 6.93 7.06 12.64
CA ALA A 128 8.29 6.57 12.52
C ALA A 128 8.44 5.61 11.31
N ARG A 129 7.46 4.71 11.10
CA ARG A 129 7.47 3.79 9.93
C ARG A 129 7.39 4.55 8.61
N LEU A 130 6.58 5.60 8.54
CA LEU A 130 6.49 6.47 7.35
C LEU A 130 7.77 7.27 7.12
N SER A 131 8.41 7.75 8.19
CA SER A 131 9.73 8.41 8.09
C SER A 131 10.80 7.47 7.53
N GLU A 132 10.87 6.22 8.03
CA GLU A 132 11.78 5.19 7.52
C GLU A 132 11.47 4.86 6.04
N LEU A 133 10.19 4.73 5.68
CA LEU A 133 9.77 4.54 4.30
C LEU A 133 10.20 5.72 3.42
N GLY A 134 10.10 6.95 3.93
CA GLY A 134 10.59 8.15 3.27
C GLY A 134 12.09 8.09 2.92
N GLN A 135 12.90 7.48 3.80
CA GLN A 135 14.34 7.30 3.55
C GLN A 135 14.62 6.31 2.40
N LEU A 136 13.72 5.37 2.15
CA LEU A 136 13.82 4.43 1.05
C LEU A 136 13.38 5.03 -0.30
N LEU A 137 12.68 6.16 -0.30
CA LEU A 137 12.30 6.86 -1.53
C LEU A 137 13.45 7.76 -2.00
N ARG A 138 13.57 7.98 -3.31
CA ARG A 138 14.42 9.04 -3.85
C ARG A 138 13.86 10.43 -3.50
N PRO A 139 14.68 11.51 -3.50
CA PRO A 139 14.17 12.87 -3.40
C PRO A 139 13.06 13.12 -4.44
N GLY A 140 11.93 13.68 -4.02
CA GLY A 140 10.73 13.83 -4.86
C GLY A 140 9.95 12.54 -5.13
N GLY A 141 10.35 11.41 -4.54
CA GLY A 141 9.61 10.14 -4.62
C GLY A 141 8.20 10.27 -4.05
N ARG A 142 7.24 9.61 -4.67
CA ARG A 142 5.80 9.75 -4.40
C ARG A 142 5.33 8.74 -3.37
N ILE A 143 4.30 9.10 -2.60
CA ILE A 143 3.62 8.18 -1.68
C ILE A 143 2.11 8.30 -1.83
N ALA A 144 1.40 7.18 -1.73
CA ALA A 144 -0.04 7.12 -1.62
C ALA A 144 -0.44 6.27 -0.40
N LEU A 145 -1.19 6.86 0.52
CA LEU A 145 -1.80 6.17 1.65
C LEU A 145 -3.31 6.11 1.44
N VAL A 146 -3.88 4.92 1.43
CA VAL A 146 -5.29 4.70 1.14
C VAL A 146 -6.02 4.15 2.35
N SER A 147 -7.13 4.77 2.71
CA SER A 147 -8.02 4.30 3.77
C SER A 147 -9.46 4.17 3.28
N GLN A 148 -10.05 3.02 3.51
CA GLN A 148 -11.49 2.80 3.47
C GLN A 148 -11.90 2.25 4.83
N PRO A 149 -12.55 3.04 5.69
CA PRO A 149 -13.00 2.58 7.01
C PRO A 149 -13.92 1.36 6.87
N ARG A 150 -13.70 0.35 7.71
CA ARG A 150 -14.45 -0.92 7.70
C ARG A 150 -15.12 -1.22 9.03
N CYS A 151 -15.28 -0.21 9.88
CA CYS A 151 -16.04 -0.34 11.12
C CYS A 151 -17.55 -0.30 10.84
N PRO A 152 -18.38 -0.97 11.68
CA PRO A 152 -19.82 -0.82 11.59
C PRO A 152 -20.24 0.66 11.68
N GLY A 153 -21.10 1.12 10.79
CA GLY A 153 -21.57 2.51 10.75
C GLY A 153 -20.57 3.51 10.15
N ALA A 154 -19.53 3.05 9.46
CA ALA A 154 -18.60 3.95 8.76
C ALA A 154 -19.34 4.81 7.71
N THR A 155 -19.05 6.10 7.71
CA THR A 155 -19.68 7.13 6.86
C THR A 155 -18.62 7.93 6.09
N ALA A 156 -19.06 8.88 5.28
CA ALA A 156 -18.16 9.86 4.66
C ALA A 156 -17.35 10.66 5.70
N ALA A 157 -17.97 11.03 6.84
CA ALA A 157 -17.25 11.71 7.93
C ALA A 157 -16.14 10.85 8.53
N THR A 158 -16.37 9.53 8.69
CA THR A 158 -15.34 8.60 9.14
C THR A 158 -14.17 8.52 8.14
N THR A 159 -14.48 8.57 6.84
CA THR A 159 -13.47 8.58 5.78
C THR A 159 -12.65 9.88 5.78
N THR A 160 -13.31 11.03 5.97
CA THR A 160 -12.63 12.32 6.07
C THR A 160 -11.68 12.35 7.29
N ALA A 161 -12.14 11.93 8.46
CA ALA A 161 -11.30 11.86 9.66
C ALA A 161 -10.07 10.95 9.45
N ALA A 162 -10.26 9.81 8.80
CA ALA A 162 -9.14 8.92 8.46
C ALA A 162 -8.16 9.56 7.47
N ALA A 163 -8.64 10.37 6.53
CA ALA A 163 -7.77 11.11 5.61
C ALA A 163 -6.95 12.18 6.34
N ASP A 164 -7.59 12.93 7.26
CA ASP A 164 -6.91 13.96 8.06
C ASP A 164 -5.81 13.34 8.93
N GLU A 165 -6.07 12.19 9.54
CA GLU A 165 -5.08 11.43 10.32
C GLU A 165 -3.90 10.99 9.45
N LEU A 166 -4.14 10.43 8.27
CA LEU A 166 -3.08 10.04 7.34
C LEU A 166 -2.26 11.24 6.84
N ALA A 167 -2.90 12.38 6.60
CA ALA A 167 -2.22 13.61 6.20
C ALA A 167 -1.32 14.15 7.32
N ALA A 168 -1.79 14.12 8.56
CA ALA A 168 -1.00 14.51 9.73
C ALA A 168 0.24 13.61 9.88
N LEU A 169 0.07 12.29 9.76
CA LEU A 169 1.17 11.32 9.81
C LEU A 169 2.21 11.55 8.70
N LEU A 170 1.78 11.83 7.47
CA LEU A 170 2.71 12.16 6.37
C LEU A 170 3.46 13.46 6.63
N THR A 171 2.78 14.48 7.19
CA THR A 171 3.41 15.75 7.55
C THR A 171 4.49 15.54 8.63
N GLU A 172 4.15 14.78 9.69
CA GLU A 172 5.07 14.44 10.77
C GLU A 172 6.28 13.63 10.25
N ALA A 173 6.05 12.72 9.31
CA ALA A 173 7.11 11.92 8.66
C ALA A 173 7.95 12.71 7.64
N GLY A 174 7.67 14.02 7.44
CA GLY A 174 8.47 14.90 6.59
C GLY A 174 8.10 14.88 5.10
N PHE A 175 6.94 14.35 4.73
CA PHE A 175 6.43 14.46 3.36
C PHE A 175 5.80 15.84 3.11
N GLU A 176 5.82 16.27 1.85
CA GLU A 176 5.30 17.56 1.40
C GLU A 176 4.34 17.38 0.21
N ARG A 177 3.71 18.50 -0.25
CA ARG A 177 2.78 18.53 -1.40
C ARG A 177 1.61 17.58 -1.21
N LEU A 178 1.05 17.56 0.01
CA LEU A 178 -0.05 16.66 0.33
C LEU A 178 -1.32 17.07 -0.44
N ARG A 179 -2.03 16.07 -0.95
CA ARG A 179 -3.38 16.21 -1.51
C ARG A 179 -4.23 15.01 -1.14
N VAL A 180 -5.52 15.23 -0.96
CA VAL A 180 -6.50 14.21 -0.64
C VAL A 180 -7.44 14.02 -1.82
N GLU A 181 -7.63 12.78 -2.22
CA GLU A 181 -8.58 12.36 -3.25
C GLU A 181 -9.60 11.40 -2.65
N THR A 182 -10.82 11.40 -3.18
CA THR A 182 -11.89 10.52 -2.68
C THR A 182 -12.52 9.72 -3.81
N LEU A 183 -12.71 8.40 -3.60
CA LEU A 183 -13.45 7.51 -4.48
C LEU A 183 -14.82 7.21 -3.86
N GLY A 184 -15.88 7.41 -4.64
CA GLY A 184 -17.28 7.18 -4.23
C GLY A 184 -17.64 5.70 -4.17
N LEU A 185 -17.13 5.00 -3.15
CA LEU A 185 -17.58 3.66 -2.74
C LEU A 185 -18.39 3.78 -1.43
N ASP A 186 -18.95 2.67 -0.97
CA ASP A 186 -19.67 2.60 0.30
C ASP A 186 -18.92 1.68 1.31
N PRO A 187 -18.37 2.26 2.41
CA PRO A 187 -18.13 3.69 2.61
C PRO A 187 -17.13 4.25 1.59
N PRO A 188 -17.03 5.60 1.43
CA PRO A 188 -16.04 6.22 0.56
C PRO A 188 -14.62 5.82 0.89
N VAL A 189 -13.72 5.94 -0.07
CA VAL A 189 -12.27 5.69 0.08
C VAL A 189 -11.55 7.01 0.01
N ALA A 190 -10.66 7.28 0.94
CA ALA A 190 -9.72 8.39 0.84
C ALA A 190 -8.33 7.88 0.41
N CYS A 191 -7.65 8.67 -0.41
CA CYS A 191 -6.25 8.51 -0.74
C CYS A 191 -5.52 9.82 -0.42
N VAL A 192 -4.54 9.76 0.46
CA VAL A 192 -3.64 10.88 0.74
C VAL A 192 -2.35 10.65 -0.02
N LEU A 193 -2.05 11.57 -0.92
CA LEU A 193 -0.83 11.57 -1.72
C LEU A 193 0.17 12.58 -1.14
N GLY A 194 1.45 12.29 -1.29
CA GLY A 194 2.53 13.16 -0.88
C GLY A 194 3.81 12.89 -1.66
N ALA A 195 4.82 13.70 -1.45
CA ALA A 195 6.15 13.51 -2.00
C ALA A 195 7.22 13.64 -0.92
N ARG A 196 8.29 12.82 -1.03
CA ARG A 196 9.50 13.05 -0.24
C ARG A 196 10.10 14.41 -0.61
N ARG A 197 10.53 15.16 0.40
CA ARG A 197 11.21 16.44 0.17
C ARG A 197 12.38 16.26 -0.80
N THR A 198 12.50 17.21 -1.69
CA THR A 198 13.71 17.35 -2.49
C THR A 198 14.77 18.04 -1.63
N ASP A 199 15.94 17.45 -1.50
CA ASP A 199 17.06 18.13 -0.85
C ASP A 199 17.25 19.46 -1.58
N ARG A 200 17.05 20.58 -0.88
CA ARG A 200 17.38 21.89 -1.42
C ARG A 200 18.91 21.95 -1.49
N GLY A 201 19.44 21.94 -2.70
CA GLY A 201 20.84 22.27 -2.94
C GLY A 201 21.18 23.67 -2.45
#